data_5b7acd7c8dff877283122a39a77eab16
#
_entry.id   5b7acd7c8dff877283122a39a77eab16
#
_cell.length_a   1.000
_cell.length_b   1.000
_cell.length_c   1.000
_cell.angle_alpha   90.00
_cell.angle_beta   90.00
_cell.angle_gamma   90.00
#
_symmetry.space_group_name_H-M   'P 1'
#
loop_
_entity.id
_entity.type
_entity.pdbx_description
1 polymer ?
#
loop_
_entity_poly.entity_id
_entity_poly.type
_entity_poly.pdbx_seq_one_letter_code
_entity_poly.pdbx_strand_id
1 'polypeptide(L)'
;ALLKEPELKKRIPEILIMGGAAFCGNQSPVAEFNIAADPEAAKIVMESGIPIRMFGLNATRQNWMGEEQVKELRAVGNKVADVCADLLSFAAKMYGHSELCDASTVSWLIDPAVVKKSLMVHIDVETKGEFTRGMTVCDWRKYMGEDPKEDLSHEKQVDADGKEPNVEIAMEFDKNRIWK
;
A
#
# COMPACT_ATOMS: atom_id res chain seq x y z
N ALA A 1 7.41 -4.60 19.19
CA ALA A 1 7.34 -6.06 19.37
C ALA A 1 8.57 -6.74 18.78
N LEU A 2 8.88 -6.62 17.46
CA LEU A 2 9.94 -7.36 16.74
C LEU A 2 11.36 -7.19 17.32
N LEU A 3 11.68 -6.00 17.87
CA LEU A 3 12.98 -5.77 18.52
C LEU A 3 13.06 -6.39 19.91
N LYS A 4 11.92 -6.44 20.66
CA LYS A 4 11.89 -6.99 22.02
C LYS A 4 11.78 -8.50 22.04
N GLU A 5 11.14 -9.06 21.01
CA GLU A 5 10.90 -10.51 20.87
C GLU A 5 11.23 -10.94 19.43
N PRO A 6 12.51 -11.12 19.09
CA PRO A 6 12.94 -11.48 17.74
C PRO A 6 12.37 -12.80 17.20
N GLU A 7 12.04 -13.74 18.10
CA GLU A 7 11.45 -15.03 17.72
C GLU A 7 10.06 -14.88 17.07
N LEU A 8 9.39 -13.75 17.28
CA LEU A 8 8.14 -13.45 16.57
C LEU A 8 8.32 -13.46 15.05
N LYS A 9 9.48 -13.04 14.55
CA LYS A 9 9.77 -13.06 13.10
C LYS A 9 9.60 -14.44 12.47
N LYS A 10 9.93 -15.50 13.20
CA LYS A 10 9.80 -16.88 12.72
C LYS A 10 8.35 -17.39 12.72
N ARG A 11 7.45 -16.71 13.43
CA ARG A 11 6.06 -17.09 13.60
C ARG A 11 5.10 -16.28 12.72
N ILE A 12 5.57 -15.18 12.15
CA ILE A 12 4.79 -14.32 11.27
C ILE A 12 5.11 -14.69 9.83
N PRO A 13 4.17 -15.30 9.10
CA PRO A 13 4.42 -15.74 7.73
C PRO A 13 4.54 -14.57 6.75
N GLU A 14 3.74 -13.52 6.96
CA GLU A 14 3.67 -12.34 6.09
C GLU A 14 3.09 -11.15 6.87
N ILE A 15 3.44 -9.93 6.48
CA ILE A 15 2.86 -8.70 6.99
C ILE A 15 2.16 -7.99 5.84
N LEU A 16 0.87 -7.71 6.01
CA LEU A 16 0.08 -6.89 5.10
C LEU A 16 -0.03 -5.49 5.68
N ILE A 17 0.41 -4.48 4.93
CA ILE A 17 0.42 -3.08 5.37
C ILE A 17 -0.52 -2.27 4.49
N MET A 18 -1.54 -1.64 5.08
CA MET A 18 -2.12 -0.45 4.48
C MET A 18 -1.30 0.76 4.96
N GLY A 19 -0.61 1.39 4.05
CA GLY A 19 0.26 2.53 4.36
C GLY A 19 1.30 2.78 3.29
N GLY A 20 1.96 3.91 3.42
CA GLY A 20 2.98 4.35 2.49
C GLY A 20 2.45 4.90 1.17
N ALA A 21 3.36 5.42 0.39
CA ALA A 21 3.06 6.02 -0.91
C ALA A 21 4.21 5.75 -1.88
N ALA A 22 3.89 5.19 -3.05
CA ALA A 22 4.88 4.98 -4.10
C ALA A 22 5.36 6.30 -4.72
N PHE A 23 4.50 7.33 -4.72
CA PHE A 23 4.74 8.60 -5.41
C PHE A 23 4.46 9.81 -4.52
N CYS A 24 3.21 10.03 -4.12
CA CYS A 24 2.81 11.21 -3.34
C CYS A 24 2.02 10.83 -2.10
N GLY A 25 2.29 11.54 -1.00
CA GLY A 25 1.66 11.33 0.29
C GLY A 25 0.26 11.96 0.42
N ASN A 26 -0.23 11.96 1.66
CA ASN A 26 -1.44 12.67 2.09
C ASN A 26 -1.22 13.44 3.41
N GLN A 27 -0.28 12.99 4.24
CA GLN A 27 0.11 13.70 5.46
C GLN A 27 1.11 14.84 5.16
N SER A 28 2.00 14.61 4.21
CA SER A 28 2.89 15.59 3.61
C SER A 28 2.96 15.32 2.10
N PRO A 29 3.66 16.14 1.30
CA PRO A 29 3.82 15.86 -0.13
C PRO A 29 4.37 14.47 -0.44
N VAL A 30 5.15 13.87 0.47
CA VAL A 30 5.84 12.60 0.25
C VAL A 30 5.47 11.49 1.23
N ALA A 31 4.85 11.81 2.37
CA ALA A 31 4.55 10.85 3.42
C ALA A 31 3.05 10.52 3.49
N GLU A 32 2.76 9.23 3.63
CA GLU A 32 1.43 8.73 3.93
C GLU A 32 1.21 8.74 5.47
N PHE A 33 -0.05 8.94 5.90
CA PHE A 33 -0.43 9.17 7.29
C PHE A 33 0.05 8.05 8.24
N ASN A 34 -0.20 6.78 7.91
CA ASN A 34 0.14 5.66 8.80
C ASN A 34 1.66 5.54 9.00
N ILE A 35 2.43 5.70 7.93
CA ILE A 35 3.89 5.68 8.01
C ILE A 35 4.42 6.94 8.70
N ALA A 36 3.82 8.09 8.45
CA ALA A 36 4.22 9.36 9.07
C ALA A 36 3.93 9.39 10.57
N ALA A 37 2.94 8.64 11.06
CA ALA A 37 2.58 8.56 12.48
C ALA A 37 3.71 7.96 13.33
N ASP A 38 4.42 6.93 12.83
CA ASP A 38 5.59 6.33 13.49
C ASP A 38 6.56 5.78 12.46
N PRO A 39 7.38 6.64 11.82
CA PRO A 39 8.33 6.23 10.79
C PRO A 39 9.41 5.27 11.31
N GLU A 40 9.79 5.39 12.58
CA GLU A 40 10.77 4.52 13.22
C GLU A 40 10.23 3.09 13.36
N ALA A 41 8.98 2.93 13.77
CA ALA A 41 8.34 1.62 13.82
C ALA A 41 8.17 1.03 12.41
N ALA A 42 7.75 1.84 11.44
CA ALA A 42 7.63 1.43 10.05
C ALA A 42 8.98 0.94 9.49
N LYS A 43 10.07 1.67 9.73
CA LYS A 43 11.43 1.28 9.35
C LYS A 43 11.82 -0.09 9.92
N ILE A 44 11.58 -0.31 11.21
CA ILE A 44 11.86 -1.60 11.88
C ILE A 44 11.09 -2.75 11.20
N VAL A 45 9.87 -2.51 10.77
CA VAL A 45 9.05 -3.51 10.08
C VAL A 45 9.62 -3.78 8.68
N MET A 46 9.94 -2.74 7.90
CA MET A 46 10.51 -2.88 6.55
C MET A 46 11.86 -3.63 6.56
N GLU A 47 12.66 -3.41 7.60
CA GLU A 47 13.97 -4.07 7.79
C GLU A 47 13.86 -5.44 8.51
N SER A 48 12.66 -5.92 8.80
CA SER A 48 12.46 -7.13 9.62
C SER A 48 12.90 -8.43 8.97
N GLY A 49 12.94 -8.48 7.64
CA GLY A 49 13.15 -9.71 6.87
C GLY A 49 11.92 -10.62 6.78
N ILE A 50 10.76 -10.20 7.35
CA ILE A 50 9.48 -10.89 7.15
C ILE A 50 8.95 -10.47 5.77
N PRO A 51 8.35 -11.38 4.97
CA PRO A 51 7.68 -11.01 3.74
C PRO A 51 6.65 -9.90 3.97
N ILE A 52 6.72 -8.82 3.19
CA ILE A 52 5.83 -7.67 3.34
C ILE A 52 5.11 -7.42 2.03
N ARG A 53 3.80 -7.20 2.13
CA ARG A 53 2.96 -6.71 1.04
C ARG A 53 2.36 -5.36 1.43
N MET A 54 2.63 -4.34 0.62
CA MET A 54 2.21 -2.97 0.88
C MET A 54 1.10 -2.52 -0.07
N PHE A 55 0.03 -2.01 0.51
CA PHE A 55 -1.10 -1.38 -0.16
C PHE A 55 -1.04 0.12 0.12
N GLY A 56 -0.21 0.81 -0.63
CA GLY A 56 0.00 2.25 -0.48
C GLY A 56 -1.07 3.09 -1.18
N LEU A 57 -0.98 4.42 -1.01
CA LEU A 57 -1.92 5.38 -1.62
C LEU A 57 -2.00 5.28 -3.15
N ASN A 58 -0.93 4.85 -3.81
CA ASN A 58 -0.90 4.60 -5.25
C ASN A 58 -1.91 3.54 -5.70
N ALA A 59 -2.22 2.58 -4.83
CA ALA A 59 -3.19 1.52 -5.07
C ALA A 59 -4.56 1.87 -4.47
N THR A 60 -4.64 2.26 -3.20
CA THR A 60 -5.92 2.51 -2.51
C THR A 60 -6.73 3.63 -3.15
N ARG A 61 -6.08 4.67 -3.67
CA ARG A 61 -6.73 5.75 -4.42
C ARG A 61 -7.38 5.32 -5.74
N GLN A 62 -7.17 4.10 -6.20
CA GLN A 62 -7.88 3.55 -7.35
C GLN A 62 -9.26 3.00 -6.98
N ASN A 63 -9.50 2.75 -5.68
CA ASN A 63 -10.70 2.11 -5.16
C ASN A 63 -11.68 3.13 -4.57
N TRP A 64 -12.11 4.06 -5.41
CA TRP A 64 -13.13 5.04 -5.05
C TRP A 64 -14.49 4.38 -4.88
N MET A 65 -15.17 4.75 -3.81
CA MET A 65 -16.53 4.35 -3.52
C MET A 65 -17.48 5.52 -3.72
N GLY A 66 -18.52 5.26 -4.51
CA GLY A 66 -19.61 6.17 -4.75
C GLY A 66 -20.95 5.62 -4.27
N GLU A 67 -22.02 6.26 -4.72
CA GLU A 67 -23.39 5.86 -4.38
C GLU A 67 -23.75 4.45 -4.88
N GLU A 68 -23.14 4.00 -5.97
CA GLU A 68 -23.37 2.67 -6.53
C GLU A 68 -22.91 1.58 -5.57
N GLN A 69 -21.67 1.66 -5.07
CA GLN A 69 -21.11 0.71 -4.11
C GLN A 69 -21.89 0.72 -2.78
N VAL A 70 -22.37 1.89 -2.36
CA VAL A 70 -23.23 1.98 -1.18
C VAL A 70 -24.56 1.24 -1.40
N LYS A 71 -25.16 1.33 -2.60
CA LYS A 71 -26.38 0.58 -2.96
C LYS A 71 -26.12 -0.92 -3.00
N GLU A 72 -25.01 -1.35 -3.58
CA GLU A 72 -24.59 -2.76 -3.62
C GLU A 72 -24.42 -3.34 -2.21
N LEU A 73 -23.76 -2.59 -1.30
CA LEU A 73 -23.65 -3.00 0.11
C LEU A 73 -25.01 -3.17 0.77
N ARG A 74 -25.94 -2.23 0.58
CA ARG A 74 -27.31 -2.36 1.13
C ARG A 74 -28.05 -3.56 0.54
N ALA A 75 -27.83 -3.88 -0.73
CA ALA A 75 -28.44 -5.03 -1.40
C ALA A 75 -28.00 -6.39 -0.80
N VAL A 76 -26.90 -6.45 -0.05
CA VAL A 76 -26.50 -7.64 0.73
C VAL A 76 -27.56 -8.01 1.80
N GLY A 77 -28.35 -7.03 2.29
CA GLY A 77 -29.52 -7.26 3.11
C GLY A 77 -29.24 -7.74 4.52
N ASN A 78 -28.10 -7.35 5.10
CA ASN A 78 -27.79 -7.66 6.50
C ASN A 78 -27.33 -6.41 7.25
N LYS A 79 -27.44 -6.45 8.58
CA LYS A 79 -27.14 -5.32 9.47
C LYS A 79 -25.71 -4.80 9.35
N VAL A 80 -24.75 -5.69 9.08
CA VAL A 80 -23.32 -5.30 8.94
C VAL A 80 -23.14 -4.46 7.69
N ALA A 81 -23.69 -4.92 6.55
CA ALA A 81 -23.65 -4.19 5.29
C ALA A 81 -24.36 -2.83 5.38
N ASP A 82 -25.48 -2.75 6.10
CA ASP A 82 -26.18 -1.48 6.32
C ASP A 82 -25.31 -0.48 7.10
N VAL A 83 -24.67 -0.93 8.19
CA VAL A 83 -23.77 -0.08 8.98
C VAL A 83 -22.57 0.37 8.15
N CYS A 84 -21.96 -0.53 7.37
CA CYS A 84 -20.88 -0.17 6.47
C CYS A 84 -21.34 0.86 5.43
N ALA A 85 -22.50 0.66 4.83
CA ALA A 85 -23.06 1.60 3.86
C ALA A 85 -23.33 2.98 4.48
N ASP A 86 -23.80 3.06 5.73
CA ASP A 86 -24.00 4.31 6.44
C ASP A 86 -22.68 5.04 6.72
N LEU A 87 -21.65 4.33 7.20
CA LEU A 87 -20.32 4.89 7.45
C LEU A 87 -19.69 5.44 6.17
N LEU A 88 -19.77 4.67 5.08
CA LEU A 88 -19.23 5.09 3.78
C LEU A 88 -19.97 6.28 3.20
N SER A 89 -21.30 6.29 3.33
CA SER A 89 -22.12 7.46 2.91
C SER A 89 -21.77 8.70 3.72
N PHE A 90 -21.53 8.55 5.02
CA PHE A 90 -21.10 9.65 5.88
C PHE A 90 -19.71 10.16 5.46
N ALA A 91 -18.74 9.28 5.26
CA ALA A 91 -17.39 9.64 4.83
C ALA A 91 -17.41 10.39 3.49
N ALA A 92 -18.18 9.89 2.51
CA ALA A 92 -18.35 10.54 1.21
C ALA A 92 -18.94 11.95 1.32
N LYS A 93 -19.90 12.17 2.22
CA LYS A 93 -20.47 13.50 2.49
C LYS A 93 -19.49 14.46 3.14
N MET A 94 -18.67 13.95 4.08
CA MET A 94 -17.73 14.79 4.84
C MET A 94 -16.48 15.15 4.04
N TYR A 95 -15.97 14.23 3.23
CA TYR A 95 -14.67 14.36 2.56
C TYR A 95 -14.80 14.45 1.03
N GLY A 96 -16.00 14.41 0.49
CA GLY A 96 -16.28 14.45 -0.95
C GLY A 96 -16.05 13.12 -1.67
N HIS A 97 -15.47 12.13 -0.99
CA HIS A 97 -15.23 10.78 -1.50
C HIS A 97 -15.00 9.80 -0.35
N SER A 98 -15.05 8.52 -0.66
CA SER A 98 -14.61 7.45 0.21
C SER A 98 -13.67 6.52 -0.55
N GLU A 99 -12.64 6.02 0.12
CA GLU A 99 -11.66 5.09 -0.43
C GLU A 99 -11.65 3.80 0.38
N LEU A 100 -11.44 2.67 -0.30
CA LEU A 100 -11.27 1.39 0.36
C LEU A 100 -9.79 1.22 0.74
N CYS A 101 -9.39 1.79 1.88
CA CYS A 101 -8.01 1.72 2.34
C CYS A 101 -7.70 0.36 3.00
N ASP A 102 -8.01 0.20 4.28
CA ASP A 102 -7.64 -0.99 5.06
C ASP A 102 -8.30 -2.26 4.54
N ALA A 103 -9.54 -2.17 4.08
CA ALA A 103 -10.26 -3.29 3.51
C ALA A 103 -9.57 -3.87 2.25
N SER A 104 -8.71 -3.11 1.56
CA SER A 104 -7.93 -3.61 0.43
C SER A 104 -7.00 -4.76 0.84
N THR A 105 -6.42 -4.71 2.03
CA THR A 105 -5.56 -5.78 2.56
C THR A 105 -6.36 -7.05 2.83
N VAL A 106 -7.56 -6.90 3.39
CA VAL A 106 -8.46 -8.02 3.69
C VAL A 106 -9.03 -8.61 2.40
N SER A 107 -9.37 -7.76 1.42
CA SER A 107 -9.84 -8.23 0.10
C SER A 107 -8.80 -9.12 -0.57
N TRP A 108 -7.51 -8.77 -0.47
CA TRP A 108 -6.44 -9.61 -0.99
C TRP A 108 -6.33 -10.97 -0.28
N LEU A 109 -6.53 -11.00 1.04
CA LEU A 109 -6.55 -12.28 1.79
C LEU A 109 -7.70 -13.19 1.35
N ILE A 110 -8.83 -12.61 0.94
CA ILE A 110 -10.01 -13.37 0.47
C ILE A 110 -9.79 -13.83 -0.97
N ASP A 111 -9.38 -12.93 -1.84
CA ASP A 111 -9.09 -13.19 -3.27
C ASP A 111 -7.83 -12.45 -3.72
N PRO A 112 -6.65 -13.12 -3.77
CA PRO A 112 -5.42 -12.48 -4.24
C PRO A 112 -5.51 -11.89 -5.65
N ALA A 113 -6.43 -12.37 -6.49
CA ALA A 113 -6.63 -11.85 -7.84
C ALA A 113 -7.26 -10.44 -7.90
N VAL A 114 -7.62 -9.85 -6.74
CA VAL A 114 -7.99 -8.42 -6.65
C VAL A 114 -6.81 -7.49 -7.00
N VAL A 115 -5.57 -7.96 -6.85
CA VAL A 115 -4.38 -7.24 -7.29
C VAL A 115 -3.96 -7.75 -8.67
N LYS A 116 -4.09 -6.90 -9.68
CA LYS A 116 -3.67 -7.19 -11.05
C LYS A 116 -2.18 -7.07 -11.29
N LYS A 117 -1.56 -6.10 -10.64
CA LYS A 117 -0.13 -5.81 -10.79
C LYS A 117 0.48 -5.50 -9.44
N SER A 118 1.57 -6.18 -9.13
CA SER A 118 2.46 -5.89 -8.01
C SER A 118 3.91 -5.88 -8.48
N LEU A 119 4.77 -5.22 -7.73
CA LEU A 119 6.21 -5.13 -8.01
C LEU A 119 7.00 -5.39 -6.74
N MET A 120 8.09 -6.14 -6.86
CA MET A 120 9.06 -6.32 -5.79
C MET A 120 10.06 -5.18 -5.78
N VAL A 121 9.99 -4.31 -4.78
CA VAL A 121 10.76 -3.07 -4.69
C VAL A 121 11.54 -3.04 -3.37
N HIS A 122 12.75 -2.46 -3.39
CA HIS A 122 13.40 -2.09 -2.14
C HIS A 122 12.75 -0.81 -1.61
N ILE A 123 12.29 -0.85 -0.36
CA ILE A 123 11.67 0.29 0.31
C ILE A 123 12.39 0.56 1.62
N ASP A 124 12.94 1.76 1.73
CA ASP A 124 13.39 2.35 3.00
C ASP A 124 12.34 3.33 3.55
N VAL A 125 12.40 3.60 4.85
CA VAL A 125 11.58 4.65 5.48
C VAL A 125 12.47 5.78 5.95
N GLU A 126 12.19 7.00 5.46
CA GLU A 126 12.93 8.19 5.86
C GLU A 126 12.50 8.67 7.26
N THR A 127 13.45 8.71 8.20
CA THR A 127 13.17 9.04 9.61
C THR A 127 13.76 10.37 10.09
N LYS A 128 14.63 11.03 9.30
CA LYS A 128 15.43 12.18 9.74
C LYS A 128 15.23 13.43 8.89
N GLY A 129 14.83 13.28 7.63
CA GLY A 129 14.76 14.40 6.68
C GLY A 129 13.74 15.46 7.09
N GLU A 130 14.11 16.73 7.02
CA GLU A 130 13.24 17.85 7.36
C GLU A 130 11.94 17.86 6.53
N PHE A 131 12.05 17.56 5.21
CA PHE A 131 10.92 17.57 4.28
C PHE A 131 10.40 16.18 3.92
N THR A 132 11.16 15.14 4.25
CA THR A 132 10.90 13.77 3.76
C THR A 132 10.64 12.76 4.86
N ARG A 133 10.61 13.18 6.13
CA ARG A 133 10.30 12.29 7.25
C ARG A 133 8.95 11.58 7.03
N GLY A 134 8.94 10.26 7.16
CA GLY A 134 7.79 9.40 6.90
C GLY A 134 7.60 8.99 5.44
N MET A 135 8.49 9.41 4.54
CA MET A 135 8.47 8.96 3.15
C MET A 135 8.84 7.48 3.06
N THR A 136 8.08 6.71 2.31
CA THR A 136 8.48 5.40 1.81
C THR A 136 9.33 5.61 0.56
N VAL A 137 10.64 5.45 0.72
CA VAL A 137 11.62 5.64 -0.36
C VAL A 137 11.68 4.36 -1.18
N CYS A 138 10.93 4.34 -2.28
CA CYS A 138 10.85 3.19 -3.18
C CYS A 138 11.94 3.27 -4.23
N ASP A 139 12.72 2.21 -4.37
CA ASP A 139 13.74 2.11 -5.41
C ASP A 139 13.13 1.64 -6.74
N TRP A 140 12.84 2.58 -7.62
CA TRP A 140 12.27 2.30 -8.93
C TRP A 140 13.29 2.05 -10.02
N ARG A 141 14.59 2.18 -9.76
CA ARG A 141 15.66 2.10 -10.78
C ARG A 141 15.61 0.81 -11.60
N LYS A 142 15.23 -0.31 -10.97
CA LYS A 142 15.03 -1.61 -11.65
C LYS A 142 13.97 -1.57 -12.75
N TYR A 143 13.00 -0.68 -12.63
CA TYR A 143 11.84 -0.57 -13.53
C TYR A 143 11.92 0.63 -14.47
N MET A 144 12.95 1.47 -14.33
CA MET A 144 13.22 2.56 -15.26
C MET A 144 13.79 1.95 -16.55
N GLY A 145 13.09 2.13 -17.67
CA GLY A 145 13.47 1.54 -18.97
C GLY A 145 12.58 0.40 -19.44
N GLU A 146 11.48 0.09 -18.77
CA GLU A 146 10.48 -0.86 -19.29
C GLU A 146 9.57 -0.28 -20.40
N ASP A 147 9.75 0.99 -20.80
CA ASP A 147 9.09 1.51 -22.01
C ASP A 147 9.82 0.98 -23.25
N PRO A 148 9.14 0.18 -24.12
CA PRO A 148 9.75 -0.39 -25.34
C PRO A 148 10.23 0.66 -26.35
N LYS A 149 9.96 1.94 -26.12
CA LYS A 149 10.35 3.07 -26.99
C LYS A 149 11.57 3.83 -26.51
N GLU A 150 12.02 3.63 -25.27
CA GLU A 150 13.27 4.19 -24.80
C GLU A 150 14.35 3.12 -24.87
N ASP A 151 15.12 3.15 -25.95
CA ASP A 151 16.41 2.48 -26.06
C ASP A 151 17.40 3.18 -25.10
N LEU A 152 17.25 2.88 -23.82
CA LEU A 152 18.25 3.20 -22.84
C LEU A 152 19.35 2.14 -22.96
N SER A 153 20.21 2.31 -23.96
CA SER A 153 21.46 1.56 -24.16
C SER A 153 22.47 1.78 -23.03
N HIS A 154 22.00 2.22 -21.86
CA HIS A 154 22.76 2.23 -20.62
C HIS A 154 22.52 0.92 -19.91
N GLU A 155 23.59 0.14 -19.79
CA GLU A 155 23.70 -1.04 -18.95
C GLU A 155 22.81 -0.89 -17.73
N LYS A 156 22.00 -1.92 -17.45
CA LYS A 156 21.26 -2.03 -16.18
C LYS A 156 22.25 -1.76 -15.06
N GLN A 157 22.30 -0.53 -14.59
CA GLN A 157 23.03 -0.20 -13.39
C GLN A 157 22.26 -0.88 -12.25
N VAL A 158 22.65 -2.10 -11.99
CA VAL A 158 22.36 -2.75 -10.72
C VAL A 158 23.06 -1.88 -9.69
N ASP A 159 22.31 -1.47 -8.69
CA ASP A 159 22.76 -0.59 -7.63
C ASP A 159 24.17 -0.88 -7.14
N ALA A 160 24.96 0.19 -7.01
CA ALA A 160 26.21 0.17 -6.25
C ALA A 160 26.01 -0.28 -4.78
N ASP A 161 24.78 -0.18 -4.25
CA ASP A 161 24.44 -0.54 -2.87
C ASP A 161 23.82 -1.93 -2.71
N GLY A 162 23.50 -2.63 -3.81
CA GLY A 162 23.12 -4.06 -3.82
C GLY A 162 21.95 -4.44 -2.90
N LYS A 163 21.03 -3.52 -2.61
CA LYS A 163 19.90 -3.81 -1.74
C LYS A 163 18.85 -4.66 -2.47
N GLU A 164 18.60 -5.84 -1.93
CA GLU A 164 17.55 -6.72 -2.45
C GLU A 164 16.15 -6.15 -2.16
N PRO A 165 15.18 -6.39 -3.06
CA PRO A 165 13.78 -6.02 -2.80
C PRO A 165 13.27 -6.65 -1.50
N ASN A 166 12.63 -5.85 -0.66
CA ASN A 166 12.11 -6.28 0.64
C ASN A 166 10.58 -6.19 0.76
N VAL A 167 9.91 -5.55 -0.20
CA VAL A 167 8.47 -5.31 -0.17
C VAL A 167 7.85 -5.59 -1.53
N GLU A 168 6.75 -6.35 -1.53
CA GLU A 168 5.85 -6.43 -2.67
C GLU A 168 4.82 -5.32 -2.56
N ILE A 169 4.88 -4.35 -3.47
CA ILE A 169 3.94 -3.23 -3.52
C ILE A 169 2.81 -3.50 -4.52
N ALA A 170 1.56 -3.37 -4.07
CA ALA A 170 0.40 -3.40 -4.96
C ALA A 170 0.38 -2.13 -5.82
N MET A 171 0.30 -2.29 -7.14
CA MET A 171 0.31 -1.20 -8.11
C MET A 171 -1.04 -0.98 -8.77
N GLU A 172 -1.79 -2.05 -9.04
CA GLU A 172 -3.07 -1.98 -9.73
C GLU A 172 -4.07 -2.99 -9.17
N PHE A 173 -5.31 -2.55 -8.90
CA PHE A 173 -6.41 -3.41 -8.50
C PHE A 173 -7.33 -3.78 -9.68
N ASP A 174 -7.93 -4.97 -9.60
CA ASP A 174 -9.08 -5.33 -10.40
C ASP A 174 -10.36 -4.76 -9.79
N LYS A 175 -10.83 -3.64 -10.34
CA LYS A 175 -12.03 -2.96 -9.86
C LYS A 175 -13.29 -3.84 -9.91
N ASN A 176 -13.35 -4.82 -10.82
CA ASN A 176 -14.50 -5.72 -10.93
C ASN A 176 -14.49 -6.82 -9.86
N ARG A 177 -13.34 -7.08 -9.25
CA ARG A 177 -13.18 -8.12 -8.21
C ARG A 177 -13.26 -7.55 -6.80
N ILE A 178 -12.66 -6.40 -6.57
CA ILE A 178 -12.57 -5.82 -5.22
C ILE A 178 -13.94 -5.42 -4.66
N TRP A 179 -14.95 -5.31 -5.53
CA TRP A 179 -16.33 -4.98 -5.18
C TRP A 179 -17.30 -6.18 -5.20
N LYS A 180 -16.83 -7.37 -5.43
CA LYS A 180 -17.63 -8.61 -5.39
C LYS A 180 -17.44 -9.35 -4.09
#